data_4fd86191692a3a9deeb6cdfdb029d544
#
_entry.id   4fd86191692a3a9deeb6cdfdb029d544
#
_cell.length_a   1.000
_cell.length_b   1.000
_cell.length_c   1.000
_cell.angle_alpha   90.00
_cell.angle_beta   90.00
_cell.angle_gamma   90.00
#
_symmetry.space_group_name_H-M   'P 1'
#
loop_
_entity.id
_entity.type
_entity.pdbx_description
1 polymer ?
#
loop_
_entity_poly.entity_id
_entity_poly.type
_entity_poly.pdbx_seq_one_letter_code
_entity_poly.pdbx_strand_id
1 'polypeptide(L)'
;MTAAPGSRATVLVIGAGLIGTSLGLAARAAGLDVLLADRDAEHVAMAVAAGAGRALPAAGDGDGPDEGAVPDLVVVAVPPSAAAQVAAGALADFPEATITDVASVKGPVIAR
;
A
#
# COMPACT_ATOMS: atom_id res chain seq x y z
N MET A 1 -13.03 5.48 -12.21
CA MET A 1 -11.75 5.97 -12.68
C MET A 1 -11.28 5.17 -13.88
N THR A 2 -10.79 5.86 -14.86
CA THR A 2 -10.40 5.21 -16.11
C THR A 2 -8.92 5.36 -16.32
N ALA A 3 -8.23 4.25 -16.36
CA ALA A 3 -6.79 4.26 -16.65
C ALA A 3 -6.58 4.39 -18.15
N ALA A 4 -5.51 5.03 -18.55
CA ALA A 4 -5.14 5.09 -19.94
C ALA A 4 -4.82 3.67 -20.43
N PRO A 5 -5.00 3.40 -21.74
CA PRO A 5 -4.66 2.09 -22.25
C PRO A 5 -3.21 1.75 -21.93
N GLY A 6 -3.00 0.56 -21.39
CA GLY A 6 -1.68 0.12 -21.01
C GLY A 6 -1.21 0.53 -19.64
N SER A 7 -1.95 1.39 -18.94
CA SER A 7 -1.57 1.76 -17.58
C SER A 7 -2.43 1.01 -16.59
N ARG A 8 -1.91 0.88 -15.37
CA ARG A 8 -2.58 0.16 -14.30
C ARG A 8 -2.73 1.08 -13.12
N ALA A 9 -3.80 0.88 -12.38
CA ALA A 9 -3.93 1.55 -11.11
C ALA A 9 -2.85 1.04 -10.16
N THR A 10 -2.31 1.94 -9.36
CA THR A 10 -1.25 1.62 -8.43
C THR A 10 -1.79 1.68 -7.01
N VAL A 11 -1.54 0.62 -6.26
CA VAL A 11 -1.96 0.50 -4.86
C VAL A 11 -0.71 0.46 -3.99
N LEU A 12 -0.68 1.31 -2.98
CA LEU A 12 0.37 1.25 -1.97
C LEU A 12 -0.23 0.59 -0.74
N VAL A 13 0.37 -0.52 -0.31
CA VAL A 13 -0.02 -1.18 0.93
C VAL A 13 1.01 -0.82 1.98
N ILE A 14 0.57 -0.15 3.03
CA ILE A 14 1.42 0.21 4.15
C ILE A 14 1.16 -0.78 5.27
N GLY A 15 2.17 -1.54 5.63
CA GLY A 15 2.06 -2.65 6.56
C GLY A 15 2.12 -3.96 5.80
N ALA A 16 3.33 -4.53 5.71
CA ALA A 16 3.57 -5.71 4.89
C ALA A 16 3.62 -7.00 5.74
N GLY A 17 2.83 -7.04 6.79
CA GLY A 17 2.64 -8.25 7.55
C GLY A 17 1.70 -9.19 6.82
N LEU A 18 1.06 -10.09 7.57
CA LEU A 18 0.22 -11.12 6.96
C LEU A 18 -0.93 -10.54 6.16
N ILE A 19 -1.65 -9.59 6.74
CA ILE A 19 -2.81 -9.01 6.06
C ILE A 19 -2.37 -8.18 4.86
N GLY A 20 -1.33 -7.36 5.04
CA GLY A 20 -0.85 -6.52 3.94
C GLY A 20 -0.33 -7.34 2.78
N THR A 21 0.40 -8.42 3.08
CA THR A 21 0.88 -9.31 2.04
C THR A 21 -0.28 -9.95 1.28
N SER A 22 -1.30 -10.41 2.01
CA SER A 22 -2.47 -11.00 1.38
C SER A 22 -3.20 -10.02 0.49
N LEU A 23 -3.32 -8.77 0.93
CA LEU A 23 -3.95 -7.73 0.12
C LEU A 23 -3.15 -7.46 -1.14
N GLY A 24 -1.83 -7.41 -1.02
CA GLY A 24 -0.98 -7.20 -2.17
C GLY A 24 -1.12 -8.31 -3.20
N LEU A 25 -1.16 -9.55 -2.73
CA LEU A 25 -1.35 -10.69 -3.62
C LEU A 25 -2.68 -10.61 -4.35
N ALA A 26 -3.74 -10.27 -3.62
CA ALA A 26 -5.06 -10.16 -4.22
C ALA A 26 -5.11 -9.02 -5.25
N ALA A 27 -4.49 -7.89 -4.93
CA ALA A 27 -4.46 -6.76 -5.85
C ALA A 27 -3.69 -7.10 -7.12
N ARG A 28 -2.57 -7.77 -6.98
CA ARG A 28 -1.81 -8.17 -8.15
C ARG A 28 -2.58 -9.17 -9.00
N ALA A 29 -3.29 -10.08 -8.37
CA ALA A 29 -4.13 -11.02 -9.11
C ALA A 29 -5.21 -10.29 -9.89
N ALA A 30 -5.63 -9.13 -9.41
CA ALA A 30 -6.62 -8.33 -10.11
C ALA A 30 -6.01 -7.44 -11.19
N GLY A 31 -4.70 -7.51 -11.39
CA GLY A 31 -4.05 -6.74 -12.44
C GLY A 31 -3.55 -5.37 -12.00
N LEU A 32 -3.53 -5.11 -10.71
CA LEU A 32 -3.06 -3.83 -10.20
C LEU A 32 -1.56 -3.88 -9.96
N ASP A 33 -0.95 -2.70 -10.00
CA ASP A 33 0.45 -2.54 -9.63
C ASP A 33 0.50 -2.28 -8.14
N VAL A 34 1.32 -3.04 -7.40
CA VAL A 34 1.32 -2.96 -5.93
C VAL A 34 2.69 -2.51 -5.44
N LEU A 35 2.66 -1.46 -4.62
CA LEU A 35 3.83 -1.00 -3.87
C LEU A 35 3.65 -1.40 -2.42
N LEU A 36 4.76 -1.74 -1.77
CA LEU A 36 4.73 -2.22 -0.39
C LEU A 36 5.62 -1.33 0.46
N ALA A 37 5.13 -0.96 1.62
CA ALA A 37 5.90 -0.19 2.59
C ALA A 37 5.64 -0.73 3.99
N ASP A 38 6.69 -0.75 4.81
CA ASP A 38 6.59 -1.16 6.19
C ASP A 38 7.84 -0.61 6.86
N ARG A 39 7.70 -0.19 8.11
CA ARG A 39 8.88 0.27 8.82
C ARG A 39 9.86 -0.85 9.12
N ASP A 40 9.40 -2.11 9.03
CA ASP A 40 10.26 -3.26 9.16
C ASP A 40 10.66 -3.74 7.77
N ALA A 41 11.91 -3.52 7.41
CA ALA A 41 12.38 -3.85 6.08
C ALA A 41 12.28 -5.34 5.77
N GLU A 42 12.34 -6.19 6.81
CA GLU A 42 12.21 -7.62 6.59
C GLU A 42 10.80 -8.00 6.16
N HIS A 43 9.80 -7.31 6.70
CA HIS A 43 8.43 -7.54 6.27
C HIS A 43 8.26 -7.23 4.79
N VAL A 44 8.86 -6.14 4.35
CA VAL A 44 8.78 -5.77 2.93
C VAL A 44 9.49 -6.82 2.09
N ALA A 45 10.68 -7.24 2.50
CA ALA A 45 11.43 -8.23 1.73
C ALA A 45 10.67 -9.53 1.61
N MET A 46 10.04 -9.98 2.68
CA MET A 46 9.28 -11.22 2.65
C MET A 46 8.05 -11.11 1.77
N ALA A 47 7.37 -9.97 1.82
CA ALA A 47 6.19 -9.76 0.99
C ALA A 47 6.57 -9.70 -0.49
N VAL A 48 7.69 -9.04 -0.81
CA VAL A 48 8.19 -9.00 -2.19
C VAL A 48 8.53 -10.41 -2.66
N ALA A 49 9.20 -11.19 -1.82
CA ALA A 49 9.55 -12.56 -2.17
C ALA A 49 8.32 -13.42 -2.40
N ALA A 50 7.24 -13.13 -1.69
CA ALA A 50 5.99 -13.88 -1.86
C ALA A 50 5.22 -13.45 -3.11
N GLY A 51 5.65 -12.39 -3.76
CA GLY A 51 4.99 -11.92 -4.97
C GLY A 51 3.89 -10.90 -4.74
N ALA A 52 3.83 -10.30 -3.56
CA ALA A 52 2.76 -9.38 -3.22
C ALA A 52 2.90 -8.01 -3.88
N GLY A 53 4.11 -7.67 -4.32
CA GLY A 53 4.34 -6.39 -4.95
C GLY A 53 5.82 -6.05 -4.94
N ARG A 54 6.11 -4.79 -5.12
CA ARG A 54 7.50 -4.30 -5.08
C ARG A 54 7.62 -3.26 -3.98
N ALA A 55 8.83 -3.10 -3.48
CA ALA A 55 9.08 -2.16 -2.40
C ALA A 55 8.93 -0.72 -2.89
N LEU A 56 8.31 0.11 -2.06
CA LEU A 56 8.25 1.53 -2.34
C LEU A 56 9.65 2.11 -2.16
N PRO A 57 10.19 2.84 -3.14
CA PRO A 57 11.52 3.42 -2.97
C PRO A 57 11.53 4.41 -1.83
N ALA A 58 12.65 4.45 -1.10
CA ALA A 58 12.81 5.42 -0.04
C ALA A 58 12.94 6.81 -0.63
N ALA A 59 12.50 7.82 0.12
CA ALA A 59 12.60 9.19 -0.34
C ALA A 59 14.09 9.51 -0.58
N GLY A 60 14.38 10.05 -1.74
CA GLY A 60 15.73 10.41 -2.08
C GLY A 60 16.56 9.31 -2.70
N ASP A 61 16.04 8.10 -2.74
CA ASP A 61 16.74 6.98 -3.36
C ASP A 61 16.58 6.94 -4.86
N GLY A 62 15.56 7.57 -5.36
CA GLY A 62 15.27 7.51 -6.78
C GLY A 62 16.18 8.43 -7.56
N ASP A 63 16.43 8.05 -8.78
CA ASP A 63 17.16 8.89 -9.71
C ASP A 63 16.14 9.71 -10.45
N GLY A 64 15.69 10.76 -9.81
CA GLY A 64 14.66 11.58 -10.38
C GLY A 64 13.29 11.07 -9.99
N PRO A 65 12.26 11.61 -10.59
CA PRO A 65 10.90 11.29 -10.22
C PRO A 65 10.61 9.85 -10.54
N ASP A 66 10.13 9.17 -9.53
CA ASP A 66 9.73 7.80 -9.72
C ASP A 66 8.24 7.80 -9.96
N GLU A 67 7.87 7.90 -11.19
CA GLU A 67 6.48 8.02 -11.56
C GLU A 67 5.69 6.78 -11.20
N GLY A 68 6.38 5.66 -11.11
CA GLY A 68 5.72 4.43 -10.74
C GLY A 68 5.44 4.34 -9.25
N ALA A 69 5.92 5.31 -8.47
CA ALA A 69 5.74 5.28 -7.03
C ALA A 69 4.56 6.12 -6.56
N VAL A 70 3.79 6.69 -7.47
CA VAL A 70 2.63 7.51 -7.10
C VAL A 70 1.39 6.64 -7.08
N PRO A 71 0.86 6.33 -5.90
CA PRO A 71 -0.30 5.45 -5.82
C PRO A 71 -1.62 6.18 -6.08
N ASP A 72 -2.58 5.44 -6.59
CA ASP A 72 -3.95 5.91 -6.71
C ASP A 72 -4.72 5.59 -5.45
N LEU A 73 -4.37 4.50 -4.79
CA LEU A 73 -5.02 4.05 -3.57
C LEU A 73 -3.95 3.66 -2.57
N VAL A 74 -4.12 4.09 -1.34
CA VAL A 74 -3.26 3.70 -0.23
C VAL A 74 -4.09 2.89 0.75
N VAL A 75 -3.65 1.67 1.03
CA VAL A 75 -4.31 0.80 2.00
C VAL A 75 -3.44 0.71 3.23
N VAL A 76 -3.98 1.15 4.36
CA VAL A 76 -3.26 1.14 5.63
C VAL A 76 -3.60 -0.16 6.34
N ALA A 77 -2.62 -1.04 6.46
CA ALA A 77 -2.78 -2.37 7.05
C ALA A 77 -1.88 -2.58 8.25
N VAL A 78 -1.67 -1.52 9.01
CA VAL A 78 -0.89 -1.58 10.25
C VAL A 78 -1.84 -1.78 11.43
N PRO A 79 -1.31 -2.13 12.62
CA PRO A 79 -2.17 -2.28 13.80
C PRO A 79 -2.97 -1.02 14.08
N PRO A 80 -4.16 -1.16 14.67
CA PRO A 80 -5.03 0.00 14.92
C PRO A 80 -4.35 1.10 15.71
N SER A 81 -3.44 0.75 16.59
CA SER A 81 -2.76 1.76 17.41
C SER A 81 -1.90 2.71 16.56
N ALA A 82 -1.50 2.30 15.37
CA ALA A 82 -0.68 3.12 14.50
C ALA A 82 -1.44 3.61 13.27
N ALA A 83 -2.65 3.13 13.05
CA ALA A 83 -3.34 3.34 11.78
C ALA A 83 -3.62 4.82 11.49
N ALA A 84 -4.09 5.56 12.49
CA ALA A 84 -4.44 6.96 12.28
C ALA A 84 -3.21 7.79 11.92
N GLN A 85 -2.10 7.52 12.61
CA GLN A 85 -0.87 8.25 12.36
C GLN A 85 -0.30 7.93 10.98
N VAL A 86 -0.35 6.66 10.60
CA VAL A 86 0.13 6.24 9.30
C VAL A 86 -0.75 6.82 8.21
N ALA A 87 -2.06 6.82 8.40
CA ALA A 87 -2.97 7.39 7.41
C ALA A 87 -2.73 8.89 7.23
N ALA A 88 -2.47 9.60 8.33
CA ALA A 88 -2.19 11.03 8.25
C ALA A 88 -0.91 11.28 7.46
N GLY A 89 0.11 10.46 7.68
CA GLY A 89 1.34 10.57 6.91
C GLY A 89 1.13 10.29 5.43
N ALA A 90 0.31 9.31 5.12
CA ALA A 90 0.02 8.99 3.73
C ALA A 90 -0.74 10.11 3.05
N LEU A 91 -1.67 10.75 3.75
CA LEU A 91 -2.37 11.91 3.20
C LEU A 91 -1.41 13.03 2.85
N ALA A 92 -0.42 13.25 3.71
CA ALA A 92 0.56 14.28 3.47
C ALA A 92 1.46 13.94 2.29
N ASP A 93 1.84 12.67 2.17
CA ASP A 93 2.76 12.23 1.12
C ASP A 93 2.07 12.05 -0.23
N PHE A 94 0.81 11.65 -0.21
CA PHE A 94 0.07 11.33 -1.43
C PHE A 94 -1.30 12.00 -1.40
N PRO A 95 -1.32 13.33 -1.52
CA PRO A 95 -2.59 14.07 -1.34
C PRO A 95 -3.65 13.75 -2.39
N GLU A 96 -3.24 13.17 -3.51
CA GLU A 96 -4.20 12.85 -4.56
C GLU A 96 -4.74 11.43 -4.45
N ALA A 97 -4.19 10.62 -3.56
CA ALA A 97 -4.59 9.24 -3.45
C ALA A 97 -5.79 9.08 -2.53
N THR A 98 -6.55 8.03 -2.77
CA THR A 98 -7.59 7.61 -1.84
C THR A 98 -6.93 6.79 -0.74
N ILE A 99 -7.22 7.12 0.50
CA ILE A 99 -6.62 6.43 1.65
C ILE A 99 -7.71 5.61 2.33
N THR A 100 -7.46 4.32 2.53
CA THR A 100 -8.38 3.47 3.25
C THR A 100 -7.63 2.69 4.32
N ASP A 101 -8.35 2.33 5.37
CA ASP A 101 -7.79 1.67 6.54
C ASP A 101 -8.50 0.35 6.73
N VAL A 102 -7.74 -0.73 6.70
CA VAL A 102 -8.30 -2.06 6.87
C VAL A 102 -8.96 -2.21 8.22
N ALA A 103 -8.40 -1.59 9.24
CA ALA A 103 -8.98 -1.67 10.58
C ALA A 103 -10.38 -1.08 10.61
N SER A 104 -10.63 -0.01 9.86
CA SER A 104 -11.95 0.59 9.79
C SER A 104 -12.96 -0.36 9.16
N VAL A 105 -12.51 -1.10 8.15
CA VAL A 105 -13.39 -2.06 7.50
C VAL A 105 -13.65 -3.26 8.39
N LYS A 106 -12.61 -3.76 9.05
CA LYS A 106 -12.74 -4.92 9.92
C LYS A 106 -13.53 -4.62 11.19
N GLY A 107 -13.36 -3.42 11.73
CA GLY A 107 -13.96 -3.08 13.00
C GLY A 107 -15.46 -3.32 13.06
N PRO A 108 -16.23 -2.80 12.14
CA PRO A 108 -17.68 -3.02 12.16
C PRO A 108 -18.06 -4.48 12.03
N VAL A 109 -17.29 -5.23 11.27
CA VAL A 109 -17.58 -6.66 11.11
C VAL A 109 -17.32 -7.42 12.39
N ILE A 110 -16.20 -7.10 13.02
CA ILE A 110 -15.81 -7.79 14.26
C ILE A 110 -16.71 -7.42 15.40
N ALA A 111 -17.23 -6.21 15.42
CA ALA A 111 -18.08 -5.75 16.50
C ALA A 111 -19.39 -6.51 16.60
N ARG A 112 -19.69 -7.27 15.61
CA ARG A 112 -20.88 -8.12 15.67
C ARG A 112 -20.52 -9.43 16.32
#